data_56d8ed5c680d8b81e8a6293755d20e5c
#
_entry.id   56d8ed5c680d8b81e8a6293755d20e5c
#
_cell.length_a   1.000
_cell.length_b   1.000
_cell.length_c   1.000
_cell.angle_alpha   90.00
_cell.angle_beta   90.00
_cell.angle_gamma   90.00
#
_symmetry.space_group_name_H-M   'P 1'
#
loop_
_entity.id
_entity.type
_entity.pdbx_description
1 polymer ?
#
loop_
_entity_poly.entity_id
_entity_poly.type
_entity_poly.pdbx_seq_one_letter_code
_entity_poly.pdbx_strand_id
1 'polypeptide(L)'
;MSTILQNLPKGQKVGIAFSGGLDTSAALLWMKQKGAVPYAYTANLGQPDESDYNEIPRKAMEYGAEKARLIDCRQQLAHEGIAAIQCGAFHISTGGITYFNTTPLGRAVTGTMLVAAMKEDDVNIWGDGSTFKEIGRAHV
;
A
#
# COMPACT_ATOMS: atom_id res chain seq x y z
N MET A 1 -0.50 20.10 3.29
CA MET A 1 -0.10 19.73 1.92
C MET A 1 0.96 18.65 2.00
N SER A 2 0.86 17.62 1.20
CA SER A 2 1.94 16.64 1.04
C SER A 2 3.03 17.24 0.14
N THR A 3 4.30 17.00 0.48
CA THR A 3 5.45 17.47 -0.30
C THR A 3 6.16 16.25 -0.88
N ILE A 4 6.42 16.28 -2.19
CA ILE A 4 7.22 15.25 -2.85
C ILE A 4 8.69 15.54 -2.55
N LEU A 5 9.35 14.61 -1.85
CA LEU A 5 10.77 14.73 -1.52
C LEU A 5 11.62 14.45 -2.77
N GLN A 6 12.57 15.32 -3.06
CA GLN A 6 13.48 15.17 -4.21
C GLN A 6 14.68 14.26 -3.89
N ASN A 7 14.95 14.04 -2.59
CA ASN A 7 16.04 13.19 -2.14
C ASN A 7 15.56 12.23 -1.07
N LEU A 8 16.14 11.05 -1.00
CA LEU A 8 15.84 10.07 0.04
C LEU A 8 16.21 10.64 1.43
N PRO A 9 15.28 10.62 2.40
CA PRO A 9 15.49 11.19 3.73
C PRO A 9 16.35 10.27 4.59
N LYS A 10 17.67 10.52 4.66
CA LYS A 10 18.59 9.73 5.47
C LYS A 10 18.25 9.82 6.97
N GLY A 11 18.31 8.68 7.65
CA GLY A 11 18.05 8.58 9.09
C GLY A 11 16.58 8.73 9.50
N GLN A 12 15.66 8.94 8.55
CA GLN A 12 14.25 9.09 8.84
C GLN A 12 13.47 7.82 8.52
N LYS A 13 12.36 7.61 9.22
CA LYS A 13 11.42 6.53 8.97
C LYS A 13 10.69 6.77 7.64
N VAL A 14 10.68 5.78 6.76
CA VAL A 14 9.98 5.81 5.49
C VAL A 14 9.07 4.60 5.38
N GLY A 15 7.78 4.83 5.30
CA GLY A 15 6.79 3.76 5.05
C GLY A 15 6.76 3.37 3.59
N ILE A 16 6.61 2.09 3.31
CA ILE A 16 6.41 1.56 1.95
C ILE A 16 5.29 0.51 1.94
N ALA A 17 4.41 0.59 0.94
CA ALA A 17 3.51 -0.52 0.63
C ALA A 17 4.33 -1.70 0.10
N PHE A 18 4.35 -2.80 0.84
CA PHE A 18 5.18 -3.95 0.55
C PHE A 18 4.31 -5.15 0.15
N SER A 19 4.49 -5.61 -1.08
CA SER A 19 3.75 -6.76 -1.62
C SER A 19 4.52 -8.08 -1.54
N GLY A 20 5.79 -8.05 -1.14
CA GLY A 20 6.66 -9.22 -1.21
C GLY A 20 7.20 -9.53 -2.61
N GLY A 21 6.81 -8.75 -3.63
CA GLY A 21 7.31 -8.88 -5.00
C GLY A 21 8.72 -8.28 -5.17
N LEU A 22 9.31 -8.50 -6.35
CA LEU A 22 10.68 -8.10 -6.66
C LEU A 22 10.89 -6.59 -6.52
N ASP A 23 9.99 -5.78 -7.08
CA ASP A 23 10.15 -4.32 -7.14
C ASP A 23 10.12 -3.69 -5.74
N THR A 24 9.17 -4.09 -4.90
CA THR A 24 9.05 -3.57 -3.53
C THR A 24 10.19 -4.06 -2.64
N SER A 25 10.69 -5.28 -2.86
CA SER A 25 11.87 -5.81 -2.16
C SER A 25 13.14 -5.05 -2.55
N ALA A 26 13.33 -4.78 -3.83
CA ALA A 26 14.46 -3.98 -4.32
C ALA A 26 14.40 -2.54 -3.80
N ALA A 27 13.22 -1.91 -3.81
CA ALA A 27 13.01 -0.56 -3.29
C ALA A 27 13.33 -0.48 -1.80
N LEU A 28 12.89 -1.46 -1.00
CA LEU A 28 13.14 -1.52 0.43
C LEU A 28 14.64 -1.65 0.74
N LEU A 29 15.31 -2.60 0.06
CA LEU A 29 16.75 -2.80 0.21
C LEU A 29 17.53 -1.54 -0.21
N TRP A 30 17.14 -0.91 -1.31
CA TRP A 30 17.76 0.33 -1.77
C TRP A 30 17.59 1.48 -0.75
N MET A 31 16.40 1.67 -0.18
CA MET A 31 16.17 2.65 0.87
C MET A 31 17.10 2.42 2.07
N LYS A 32 17.23 1.18 2.52
CA LYS A 32 18.13 0.80 3.63
C LYS A 32 19.59 1.12 3.30
N GLN A 33 20.05 0.73 2.11
CA GLN A 33 21.44 0.99 1.67
C GLN A 33 21.76 2.49 1.56
N LYS A 34 20.77 3.31 1.23
CA LYS A 34 20.91 4.77 1.15
C LYS A 34 20.76 5.48 2.50
N GLY A 35 20.50 4.73 3.57
CA GLY A 35 20.50 5.24 4.94
C GLY A 35 19.14 5.73 5.44
N ALA A 36 18.05 5.44 4.77
CA ALA A 36 16.71 5.60 5.32
C ALA A 36 16.39 4.44 6.29
N VAL A 37 15.35 4.61 7.11
CA VAL A 37 14.83 3.59 8.02
C VAL A 37 13.49 3.08 7.47
N PRO A 38 13.48 2.00 6.67
CA PRO A 38 12.26 1.56 5.99
C PRO A 38 11.31 0.80 6.92
N TYR A 39 10.04 1.15 6.85
CA TYR A 39 8.91 0.49 7.52
C TYR A 39 8.00 -0.12 6.45
N ALA A 40 7.85 -1.44 6.44
CA ALA A 40 7.05 -2.15 5.44
C ALA A 40 5.61 -2.37 5.94
N TYR A 41 4.64 -2.03 5.12
CA TYR A 41 3.22 -2.22 5.41
C TYR A 41 2.57 -3.05 4.30
N THR A 42 1.95 -4.15 4.67
CA THR A 42 1.25 -5.06 3.75
C THR A 42 -0.24 -5.05 4.08
N ALA A 43 -1.08 -4.82 3.08
CA ALA A 43 -2.53 -4.89 3.22
C ALA A 43 -3.03 -6.30 2.92
N ASN A 44 -3.73 -6.91 3.87
CA ASN A 44 -4.51 -8.12 3.63
C ASN A 44 -5.94 -7.73 3.26
N LEU A 45 -6.28 -7.86 1.99
CA LEU A 45 -7.62 -7.64 1.44
C LEU A 45 -8.39 -8.96 1.22
N GLY A 46 -7.79 -10.11 1.60
CA GLY A 46 -8.34 -11.43 1.33
C GLY A 46 -8.08 -11.95 -0.08
N GLN A 47 -6.97 -11.51 -0.71
CA GLN A 47 -6.60 -11.99 -2.04
C GLN A 47 -6.30 -13.50 -2.01
N PRO A 48 -6.75 -14.28 -3.02
CA PRO A 48 -6.56 -15.73 -3.03
C PRO A 48 -5.18 -16.21 -3.51
N ASP A 49 -4.34 -15.29 -3.96
CA ASP A 49 -3.03 -15.55 -4.57
C ASP A 49 -1.90 -15.72 -3.55
N GLU A 50 -2.15 -15.42 -2.26
CA GLU A 50 -1.17 -15.61 -1.19
C GLU A 50 -1.51 -16.84 -0.33
N SER A 51 -0.61 -17.80 -0.31
CA SER A 51 -0.78 -19.02 0.50
C SER A 51 -0.52 -18.77 2.00
N ASP A 52 0.39 -17.88 2.33
CA ASP A 52 0.70 -17.47 3.70
C ASP A 52 1.07 -15.97 3.78
N TYR A 53 0.13 -15.17 4.23
CA TYR A 53 0.34 -13.73 4.42
C TYR A 53 1.44 -13.38 5.43
N ASN A 54 1.75 -14.26 6.40
CA ASN A 54 2.75 -13.98 7.41
C ASN A 54 4.18 -14.05 6.85
N GLU A 55 4.37 -14.72 5.71
CA GLU A 55 5.66 -14.74 5.00
C GLU A 55 6.06 -13.36 4.48
N ILE A 56 5.09 -12.50 4.13
CA ILE A 56 5.37 -11.20 3.49
C ILE A 56 6.10 -10.26 4.47
N PRO A 57 5.63 -10.03 5.71
CA PRO A 57 6.39 -9.25 6.68
C PRO A 57 7.76 -9.85 7.00
N ARG A 58 7.89 -11.17 7.04
CA ARG A 58 9.18 -11.84 7.26
C ARG A 58 10.18 -11.51 6.17
N LYS A 59 9.77 -11.62 4.90
CA LYS A 59 10.60 -11.20 3.75
C LYS A 59 11.02 -9.73 3.85
N ALA A 60 10.11 -8.84 4.24
CA ALA A 60 10.45 -7.44 4.41
C ALA A 60 11.56 -7.23 5.43
N MET A 61 11.53 -7.95 6.55
CA MET A 61 12.59 -7.89 7.57
C MET A 61 13.92 -8.42 7.02
N GLU A 62 13.92 -9.50 6.23
CA GLU A 62 15.11 -10.06 5.57
C GLU A 62 15.75 -9.04 4.60
N TYR A 63 14.96 -8.24 3.90
CA TYR A 63 15.43 -7.17 3.02
C TYR A 63 15.80 -5.87 3.75
N GLY A 64 15.72 -5.86 5.08
CA GLY A 64 16.24 -4.78 5.91
C GLY A 64 15.21 -3.76 6.37
N ALA A 65 13.92 -4.09 6.37
CA ALA A 65 12.93 -3.27 7.06
C ALA A 65 13.25 -3.19 8.56
N GLU A 66 13.07 -2.03 9.16
CA GLU A 66 13.16 -1.84 10.61
C GLU A 66 11.95 -2.45 11.32
N LYS A 67 10.79 -2.36 10.66
CA LYS A 67 9.52 -2.93 11.09
C LYS A 67 8.71 -3.36 9.87
N ALA A 68 8.00 -4.47 9.99
CA ALA A 68 7.08 -4.95 8.97
C ALA A 68 5.73 -5.30 9.62
N ARG A 69 4.63 -4.81 9.02
CA ARG A 69 3.28 -5.04 9.54
C ARG A 69 2.37 -5.59 8.45
N LEU A 70 1.59 -6.61 8.83
CA LEU A 70 0.44 -7.08 8.05
C LEU A 70 -0.82 -6.42 8.61
N ILE A 71 -1.50 -5.64 7.78
CA ILE A 71 -2.69 -4.89 8.16
C ILE A 71 -3.92 -5.61 7.62
N ASP A 72 -4.79 -6.06 8.51
CA ASP A 72 -6.05 -6.70 8.10
C ASP A 72 -7.06 -5.65 7.63
N CYS A 73 -7.25 -5.56 6.33
CA CYS A 73 -8.14 -4.62 5.65
C CYS A 73 -9.48 -5.26 5.24
N ARG A 74 -9.71 -6.55 5.51
CA ARG A 74 -10.86 -7.32 4.99
C ARG A 74 -12.19 -6.77 5.46
N GLN A 75 -12.31 -6.43 6.73
CA GLN A 75 -13.55 -5.89 7.27
C GLN A 75 -13.86 -4.50 6.70
N GLN A 76 -12.86 -3.63 6.61
CA GLN A 76 -13.03 -2.30 6.03
C GLN A 76 -13.41 -2.39 4.55
N LEU A 77 -12.75 -3.30 3.80
CA LEU A 77 -13.09 -3.53 2.39
C LEU A 77 -14.54 -4.00 2.21
N ALA A 78 -15.01 -4.88 3.08
CA ALA A 78 -16.40 -5.33 3.05
C ALA A 78 -17.39 -4.19 3.33
N HIS A 79 -17.12 -3.35 4.32
CA HIS A 79 -17.96 -2.19 4.64
C HIS A 79 -18.04 -1.20 3.47
N GLU A 80 -16.89 -0.81 2.91
CA GLU A 80 -16.83 0.11 1.78
C GLU A 80 -17.47 -0.49 0.51
N GLY A 81 -17.30 -1.80 0.30
CA GLY A 81 -17.95 -2.53 -0.79
C GLY A 81 -19.47 -2.50 -0.69
N ILE A 82 -20.01 -2.74 0.51
CA ILE A 82 -21.46 -2.68 0.77
C ILE A 82 -21.96 -1.25 0.53
N ALA A 83 -21.28 -0.24 1.04
CA ALA A 83 -21.64 1.15 0.82
C ALA A 83 -21.64 1.53 -0.67
N ALA A 84 -20.61 1.09 -1.42
CA ALA A 84 -20.53 1.29 -2.87
C ALA A 84 -21.71 0.63 -3.62
N ILE A 85 -22.12 -0.57 -3.23
CA ILE A 85 -23.30 -1.25 -3.79
C ILE A 85 -24.57 -0.47 -3.47
N GLN A 86 -24.76 -0.06 -2.22
CA GLN A 86 -25.96 0.64 -1.77
C GLN A 86 -26.17 1.99 -2.47
N CYS A 87 -25.10 2.72 -2.77
CA CYS A 87 -25.18 4.00 -3.49
C CYS A 87 -25.07 3.87 -5.02
N GLY A 88 -25.02 2.65 -5.56
CA GLY A 88 -24.92 2.40 -6.99
C GLY A 88 -23.55 2.71 -7.60
N ALA A 89 -22.51 2.88 -6.76
CA ALA A 89 -21.14 3.21 -7.21
C ALA A 89 -20.24 1.98 -7.46
N PHE A 90 -20.80 0.79 -7.35
CA PHE A 90 -20.02 -0.45 -7.56
C PHE A 90 -19.80 -0.76 -9.05
N HIS A 91 -20.76 -0.37 -9.89
CA HIS A 91 -20.63 -0.48 -11.35
C HIS A 91 -20.27 0.88 -11.94
N ILE A 92 -19.19 0.91 -12.73
CA ILE A 92 -18.75 2.11 -13.44
C ILE A 92 -18.92 1.88 -14.94
N SER A 93 -19.54 2.83 -15.62
CA SER A 93 -19.63 2.83 -17.08
C SER A 93 -18.77 3.94 -17.68
N THR A 94 -17.83 3.55 -18.54
CA THR A 94 -16.96 4.49 -19.25
C THR A 94 -16.85 4.05 -20.71
N GLY A 95 -17.16 4.95 -21.64
CA GLY A 95 -17.10 4.65 -23.07
C GLY A 95 -18.01 3.50 -23.51
N GLY A 96 -19.16 3.30 -22.85
CA GLY A 96 -20.13 2.23 -23.15
C GLY A 96 -19.75 0.86 -22.57
N ILE A 97 -18.65 0.76 -21.82
CA ILE A 97 -18.21 -0.47 -21.15
C ILE A 97 -18.49 -0.33 -19.65
N THR A 98 -19.18 -1.32 -19.09
CA THR A 98 -19.43 -1.41 -17.65
C THR A 98 -18.41 -2.34 -17.01
N TYR A 99 -17.81 -1.91 -15.92
CA TYR A 99 -16.87 -2.70 -15.12
C TYR A 99 -17.09 -2.47 -13.62
N PHE A 100 -16.56 -3.38 -12.79
CA PHE A 100 -16.69 -3.28 -11.35
C PHE A 100 -15.65 -2.32 -10.76
N ASN A 101 -16.08 -1.50 -9.80
CA ASN A 101 -15.23 -0.56 -9.07
C ASN A 101 -14.39 -1.25 -7.98
N THR A 102 -13.78 -2.40 -8.27
CA THR A 102 -13.04 -3.18 -7.28
C THR A 102 -11.64 -2.61 -7.01
N THR A 103 -10.92 -2.27 -8.06
CA THR A 103 -9.54 -1.74 -7.93
C THR A 103 -9.48 -0.38 -7.25
N PRO A 104 -10.26 0.65 -7.65
CA PRO A 104 -10.30 1.92 -6.93
C PRO A 104 -10.71 1.76 -5.47
N LEU A 105 -11.73 0.93 -5.19
CA LEU A 105 -12.19 0.64 -3.83
C LEU A 105 -11.08 0.01 -2.97
N GLY A 106 -10.43 -1.03 -3.49
CA GLY A 106 -9.32 -1.70 -2.81
C GLY A 106 -8.16 -0.74 -2.52
N ARG A 107 -7.84 0.16 -3.45
CA ARG A 107 -6.79 1.17 -3.26
C ARG A 107 -7.15 2.20 -2.19
N ALA A 108 -8.39 2.67 -2.16
CA ALA A 108 -8.86 3.60 -1.14
C ALA A 108 -8.75 2.99 0.26
N VAL A 109 -9.22 1.75 0.42
CA VAL A 109 -9.13 1.01 1.70
C VAL A 109 -7.66 0.79 2.09
N THR A 110 -6.84 0.27 1.17
CA THR A 110 -5.41 0.05 1.43
C THR A 110 -4.73 1.34 1.86
N GLY A 111 -4.87 2.42 1.10
CA GLY A 111 -4.24 3.70 1.40
C GLY A 111 -4.64 4.22 2.78
N THR A 112 -5.93 4.21 3.10
CA THR A 112 -6.45 4.67 4.40
C THR A 112 -5.89 3.84 5.57
N MET A 113 -5.94 2.52 5.45
CA MET A 113 -5.51 1.61 6.53
C MET A 113 -3.98 1.63 6.73
N LEU A 114 -3.20 1.69 5.65
CA LEU A 114 -1.74 1.79 5.77
C LEU A 114 -1.31 3.13 6.35
N VAL A 115 -1.95 4.25 5.98
CA VAL A 115 -1.67 5.56 6.59
C VAL A 115 -2.04 5.58 8.07
N ALA A 116 -3.12 4.92 8.47
CA ALA A 116 -3.46 4.77 9.89
C ALA A 116 -2.35 4.02 10.65
N ALA A 117 -1.89 2.89 10.11
CA ALA A 117 -0.78 2.12 10.69
C ALA A 117 0.54 2.93 10.75
N MET A 118 0.83 3.73 9.72
CA MET A 118 1.99 4.64 9.73
C MET A 118 1.91 5.66 10.85
N LYS A 119 0.75 6.25 11.09
CA LYS A 119 0.54 7.20 12.21
C LYS A 119 0.78 6.56 13.57
N GLU A 120 0.34 5.32 13.77
CA GLU A 120 0.61 4.56 14.99
C GLU A 120 2.11 4.33 15.22
N ASP A 121 2.88 4.17 14.15
CA ASP A 121 4.33 3.94 14.19
C ASP A 121 5.15 5.26 14.17
N ASP A 122 4.49 6.42 14.12
CA ASP A 122 5.14 7.73 13.94
C ASP A 122 6.00 7.77 12.66
N VAL A 123 5.44 7.27 11.55
CA VAL A 123 6.04 7.30 10.23
C VAL A 123 5.30 8.32 9.38
N ASN A 124 6.00 9.39 8.99
CA ASN A 124 5.40 10.56 8.33
C ASN A 124 5.83 10.71 6.86
N ILE A 125 6.67 9.82 6.37
CA ILE A 125 7.16 9.81 4.99
C ILE A 125 6.72 8.53 4.32
N TRP A 126 6.08 8.66 3.16
CA TRP A 126 5.64 7.54 2.36
C TRP A 126 6.55 7.37 1.14
N GLY A 127 7.00 6.14 0.90
CA GLY A 127 7.66 5.71 -0.32
C GLY A 127 6.71 4.83 -1.13
N ASP A 128 6.63 5.07 -2.42
CA ASP A 128 5.78 4.32 -3.34
C ASP A 128 6.66 3.56 -4.35
N GLY A 129 6.41 2.27 -4.48
CA GLY A 129 7.03 1.39 -5.48
C GLY A 129 6.20 1.24 -6.77
N SER A 130 5.17 2.05 -6.97
CA SER A 130 4.31 2.00 -8.15
C SER A 130 5.06 2.37 -9.42
N THR A 131 4.69 1.75 -10.54
CA THR A 131 5.20 2.12 -11.85
C THR A 131 4.65 3.48 -12.30
N PHE A 132 5.33 4.13 -13.24
CA PHE A 132 4.90 5.43 -13.81
C PHE A 132 3.42 5.44 -14.26
N LYS A 133 2.91 4.34 -14.80
CA LYS A 133 1.50 4.21 -15.20
C LYS A 133 0.54 4.15 -14.03
N GLU A 134 0.99 3.73 -12.87
CA GLU A 134 0.19 3.59 -11.65
C GLU A 134 0.19 4.87 -10.81
N ILE A 135 1.28 5.64 -10.84
CA ILE A 135 1.39 6.93 -10.13
C ILE A 135 0.27 7.90 -10.56
N GLY A 136 -0.05 7.96 -11.84
CA GLY A 136 -1.15 8.78 -12.35
C GLY A 136 -2.55 8.38 -11.87
N ARG A 137 -2.70 7.19 -11.30
CA ARG A 137 -3.95 6.68 -10.70
C ARG A 137 -4.02 6.88 -9.18
N ALA A 138 -2.89 7.13 -8.54
CA ALA A 138 -2.80 7.37 -7.10
C ALA A 138 -3.09 8.82 -6.71
N HIS A 139 -3.21 9.73 -7.67
CA HIS A 139 -3.40 11.16 -7.46
C HIS A 139 -4.79 11.69 -7.86
N VAL A 140 -5.74 10.80 -8.07
CA VAL A 140 -7.14 11.20 -8.35
C VAL A 140 -7.98 11.11 -7.10
#